data_9987f930400bdb3e484353f7a773c09e
#
_entry.id   9987f930400bdb3e484353f7a773c09e
#
_cell.length_a   1.000
_cell.length_b   1.000
_cell.length_c   1.000
_cell.angle_alpha   90.00
_cell.angle_beta   90.00
_cell.angle_gamma   90.00
#
_symmetry.space_group_name_H-M   'P 1'
#
loop_
_entity.id
_entity.type
_entity.pdbx_description
1 polymer ?
#
loop_
_entity_poly.entity_id
_entity_poly.type
_entity_poly.pdbx_seq_one_letter_code
_entity_poly.pdbx_strand_id
1 'polypeptide(L)'
;LPYANIGSVKNKGVDMSVAYSKVIGKDWVLRLNGSLTYAHNEITEIDEPVNVEPYSSRIGHPINSIMGYVSDGLFTSQEEIDRSPKQSFGNYTVGDIKYKDLNGDNVVNGYDRTIIGNPEIPEIIYGFGGTLKYKKWDLSLFFQGVAKVSLMMSDIHPFSEAGHKGYNIAQYI
;
A
#
# COMPACT_ATOMS: atom_id res chain seq x y z
N LEU A 1 -8.57 1.16 -33.41
CA LEU A 1 -7.19 1.51 -33.06
C LEU A 1 -6.39 0.21 -32.97
N PRO A 2 -5.19 0.13 -33.57
CA PRO A 2 -4.36 -1.05 -33.45
C PRO A 2 -3.86 -1.21 -32.01
N TYR A 3 -3.72 -2.46 -31.55
CA TYR A 3 -3.08 -2.76 -30.29
C TYR A 3 -1.56 -2.55 -30.44
N ALA A 4 -0.95 -1.82 -29.52
CA ALA A 4 0.48 -1.60 -29.46
C ALA A 4 1.00 -1.95 -28.06
N ASN A 5 2.18 -2.53 -27.97
CA ASN A 5 2.90 -2.70 -26.71
C ASN A 5 3.55 -1.36 -26.34
N ILE A 6 2.99 -0.69 -25.35
CA ILE A 6 3.45 0.64 -24.91
C ILE A 6 4.08 0.63 -23.52
N GLY A 7 4.39 -0.56 -22.99
CA GLY A 7 5.01 -0.66 -21.67
C GLY A 7 5.72 -1.99 -21.43
N SER A 8 6.69 -1.95 -20.55
CA SER A 8 7.47 -3.10 -20.10
C SER A 8 7.54 -3.12 -18.57
N VAL A 9 7.48 -4.33 -18.02
CA VAL A 9 7.55 -4.56 -16.58
C VAL A 9 8.55 -5.67 -16.30
N LYS A 10 9.35 -5.47 -15.28
CA LYS A 10 10.26 -6.47 -14.75
C LYS A 10 9.74 -6.99 -13.43
N ASN A 11 9.73 -8.32 -13.27
CA ASN A 11 9.37 -8.95 -12.01
C ASN A 11 10.53 -9.81 -11.50
N LYS A 12 10.78 -9.75 -10.20
CA LYS A 12 11.78 -10.57 -9.48
C LYS A 12 11.18 -11.06 -8.18
N GLY A 13 11.52 -12.28 -7.79
CA GLY A 13 10.99 -12.82 -6.55
C GLY A 13 11.70 -14.07 -6.08
N VAL A 14 11.34 -14.48 -4.89
CA VAL A 14 11.79 -15.72 -4.24
C VAL A 14 10.57 -16.33 -3.56
N ASP A 15 10.41 -17.63 -3.74
CA ASP A 15 9.41 -18.44 -3.06
C ASP A 15 10.11 -19.55 -2.27
N MET A 16 9.83 -19.63 -0.98
CA MET A 16 10.44 -20.60 -0.07
C MET A 16 9.37 -21.30 0.74
N SER A 17 9.54 -22.60 0.91
CA SER A 17 8.75 -23.38 1.85
C SER A 17 9.62 -24.33 2.67
N VAL A 18 9.31 -24.47 3.94
CA VAL A 18 10.00 -25.36 4.87
C VAL A 18 8.96 -26.20 5.59
N ALA A 19 9.20 -27.51 5.64
CA ALA A 19 8.43 -28.43 6.44
C ALA A 19 9.36 -29.30 7.28
N TYR A 20 9.05 -29.42 8.56
CA TYR A 20 9.76 -30.26 9.49
C TYR A 20 8.79 -31.17 10.22
N SER A 21 9.15 -32.46 10.34
CA SER A 21 8.35 -33.43 11.08
C SER A 21 9.27 -34.31 11.94
N LYS A 22 8.91 -34.46 13.20
CA LYS A 22 9.66 -35.30 14.14
C LYS A 22 8.73 -36.08 15.06
N VAL A 23 9.00 -37.37 15.19
CA VAL A 23 8.42 -38.23 16.24
C VAL A 23 9.35 -38.22 17.44
N ILE A 24 8.84 -37.89 18.60
CA ILE A 24 9.60 -37.76 19.86
C ILE A 24 9.05 -38.83 20.83
N GLY A 25 9.88 -39.84 21.09
CA GLY A 25 9.45 -40.98 21.89
C GLY A 25 8.34 -41.78 21.21
N LYS A 26 7.37 -42.31 22.00
CA LYS A 26 6.29 -43.15 21.51
C LYS A 26 4.99 -42.36 21.28
N ASP A 27 4.82 -41.22 21.92
CA ASP A 27 3.52 -40.56 22.07
C ASP A 27 3.46 -39.16 21.44
N TRP A 28 4.59 -38.58 21.06
CA TRP A 28 4.63 -37.21 20.54
C TRP A 28 5.00 -37.13 19.06
N VAL A 29 4.27 -36.31 18.32
CA VAL A 29 4.61 -35.94 16.94
C VAL A 29 4.57 -34.43 16.81
N LEU A 30 5.71 -33.85 16.42
CA LEU A 30 5.83 -32.44 16.10
C LEU A 30 5.91 -32.27 14.59
N ARG A 31 5.07 -31.38 14.04
CA ARG A 31 5.15 -30.93 12.66
C ARG A 31 5.22 -29.41 12.64
N LEU A 32 6.15 -28.86 11.90
CA LEU A 32 6.29 -27.42 11.68
C LEU A 32 6.30 -27.15 10.18
N ASN A 33 5.69 -26.07 9.78
CA ASN A 33 5.68 -25.61 8.39
C ASN A 33 5.82 -24.10 8.34
N GLY A 34 6.45 -23.63 7.29
CA GLY A 34 6.60 -22.21 7.01
C GLY A 34 6.71 -21.97 5.52
N SER A 35 6.19 -20.84 5.08
CA SER A 35 6.29 -20.35 3.71
C SER A 35 6.59 -18.88 3.70
N LEU A 36 7.35 -18.43 2.71
CA LEU A 36 7.66 -17.04 2.44
C LEU A 36 7.72 -16.83 0.94
N THR A 37 6.89 -15.94 0.43
CA THR A 37 6.93 -15.46 -0.94
C THR A 37 7.31 -13.99 -0.91
N TYR A 38 8.31 -13.60 -1.66
CA TYR A 38 8.67 -12.23 -1.96
C TYR A 38 8.63 -12.03 -3.47
N ALA A 39 7.84 -11.08 -3.95
CA ALA A 39 7.77 -10.73 -5.36
C ALA A 39 7.72 -9.21 -5.50
N HIS A 40 8.63 -8.65 -6.29
CA HIS A 40 8.69 -7.24 -6.59
C HIS A 40 8.63 -7.02 -8.10
N ASN A 41 7.67 -6.22 -8.54
CA ASN A 41 7.55 -5.80 -9.93
C ASN A 41 7.88 -4.31 -10.06
N GLU A 42 8.42 -3.94 -11.22
CA GLU A 42 8.86 -2.59 -11.52
C GLU A 42 8.52 -2.27 -12.98
N ILE A 43 7.88 -1.14 -13.20
CA ILE A 43 7.65 -0.60 -14.55
C ILE A 43 9.00 -0.10 -15.08
N THR A 44 9.48 -0.68 -16.16
CA THR A 44 10.74 -0.25 -16.80
C THR A 44 10.50 0.69 -17.96
N GLU A 45 9.31 0.61 -18.56
CA GLU A 45 8.92 1.44 -19.68
C GLU A 45 7.40 1.59 -19.71
N ILE A 46 6.90 2.78 -19.94
CA ILE A 46 5.48 3.09 -20.11
C ILE A 46 5.36 4.38 -20.92
N ASP A 47 4.28 4.51 -21.69
CA ASP A 47 3.97 5.75 -22.40
C ASP A 47 3.47 6.81 -21.41
N GLU A 48 4.37 7.66 -20.96
CA GLU A 48 4.07 8.81 -20.10
C GLU A 48 4.10 10.11 -20.91
N PRO A 49 3.33 11.14 -20.53
CA PRO A 49 3.43 12.46 -21.13
C PRO A 49 4.87 13.01 -21.09
N VAL A 50 5.27 13.74 -22.13
CA VAL A 50 6.67 14.21 -22.32
C VAL A 50 7.19 15.07 -21.16
N ASN A 51 6.29 15.70 -20.38
CA ASN A 51 6.62 16.63 -19.30
C ASN A 51 6.14 16.11 -17.93
N VAL A 52 6.26 14.79 -17.67
CA VAL A 52 5.98 14.26 -16.34
C VAL A 52 7.09 14.65 -15.39
N GLU A 53 6.71 15.24 -14.27
CA GLU A 53 7.65 15.56 -13.21
C GLU A 53 8.27 14.26 -12.64
N PRO A 54 9.58 14.22 -12.31
CA PRO A 54 10.24 13.01 -11.85
C PRO A 54 9.57 12.33 -10.66
N TYR A 55 9.00 13.11 -9.73
CA TYR A 55 8.28 12.59 -8.56
C TYR A 55 6.91 11.98 -8.92
N SER A 56 6.37 12.27 -10.10
CA SER A 56 5.06 11.79 -10.58
C SER A 56 5.19 10.63 -11.58
N SER A 57 6.41 10.30 -12.02
CA SER A 57 6.65 9.18 -12.92
C SER A 57 6.32 7.84 -12.26
N ARG A 58 5.74 6.93 -13.04
CA ARG A 58 5.50 5.54 -12.64
C ARG A 58 6.67 4.61 -12.94
N ILE A 59 7.62 5.05 -13.75
CA ILE A 59 8.81 4.29 -14.09
C ILE A 59 9.65 4.08 -12.82
N GLY A 60 10.13 2.88 -12.59
CA GLY A 60 10.85 2.51 -11.39
C GLY A 60 9.94 2.08 -10.21
N HIS A 61 8.63 2.09 -10.39
CA HIS A 61 7.66 1.74 -9.35
C HIS A 61 6.82 0.52 -9.74
N PRO A 62 6.23 -0.19 -8.75
CA PRO A 62 5.30 -1.29 -9.01
C PRO A 62 4.06 -0.86 -9.81
N ILE A 63 3.52 -1.77 -10.64
CA ILE A 63 2.33 -1.51 -11.47
C ILE A 63 1.15 -0.96 -10.67
N ASN A 64 0.90 -1.54 -9.49
CA ASN A 64 -0.25 -1.19 -8.64
C ASN A 64 0.13 -0.20 -7.54
N SER A 65 1.07 0.70 -7.83
CA SER A 65 1.41 1.79 -6.92
C SER A 65 0.30 2.82 -6.86
N ILE A 66 0.00 3.28 -5.65
CA ILE A 66 -1.05 4.26 -5.39
C ILE A 66 -0.51 5.66 -5.66
N MET A 67 -1.22 6.42 -6.49
CA MET A 67 -0.93 7.83 -6.74
C MET A 67 -1.79 8.73 -5.85
N GLY A 68 -1.15 9.60 -5.08
CA GLY A 68 -1.85 10.49 -4.15
C GLY A 68 -1.06 11.75 -3.82
N TYR A 69 -1.57 12.51 -2.87
CA TYR A 69 -0.96 13.74 -2.38
C TYR A 69 -0.22 13.49 -1.07
N VAL A 70 0.90 14.18 -0.88
CA VAL A 70 1.67 14.10 0.37
C VAL A 70 1.08 15.07 1.39
N SER A 71 0.61 14.53 2.52
CA SER A 71 0.13 15.37 3.62
C SER A 71 1.30 16.09 4.31
N ASP A 72 1.08 17.34 4.65
CA ASP A 72 1.99 18.18 5.46
C ASP A 72 1.36 18.53 6.83
N GLY A 73 0.44 17.67 7.31
CA GLY A 73 -0.30 17.87 8.54
C GLY A 73 -1.69 18.46 8.32
N LEU A 74 -2.20 19.14 9.33
CA LEU A 74 -3.50 19.81 9.29
C LEU A 74 -3.29 21.32 9.40
N PHE A 75 -4.18 22.10 8.80
CA PHE A 75 -4.20 23.55 9.01
C PHE A 75 -4.56 23.86 10.47
N THR A 76 -3.73 24.64 11.14
CA THR A 76 -3.88 24.98 12.56
C THR A 76 -4.50 26.37 12.79
N SER A 77 -4.43 27.26 11.78
CA SER A 77 -4.98 28.60 11.85
C SER A 77 -5.34 29.14 10.46
N GLN A 78 -6.14 30.22 10.44
CA GLN A 78 -6.48 30.92 9.20
C GLN A 78 -5.25 31.59 8.57
N GLU A 79 -4.34 32.11 9.40
CA GLU A 79 -3.10 32.74 8.92
C GLU A 79 -2.19 31.73 8.23
N GLU A 80 -2.20 30.46 8.66
CA GLU A 80 -1.49 29.38 7.99
C GLU A 80 -2.11 29.09 6.62
N ILE A 81 -3.43 29.02 6.52
CA ILE A 81 -4.16 28.86 5.26
C ILE A 81 -3.80 29.96 4.27
N ASP A 82 -3.83 31.23 4.73
CA ASP A 82 -3.61 32.40 3.89
C ASP A 82 -2.16 32.49 3.33
N ARG A 83 -1.21 31.81 3.99
CA ARG A 83 0.21 31.77 3.59
C ARG A 83 0.61 30.50 2.86
N SER A 84 -0.22 29.48 2.91
CA SER A 84 0.05 28.18 2.29
C SER A 84 -0.33 28.19 0.81
N PRO A 85 0.26 27.29 -0.02
CA PRO A 85 -0.21 27.03 -1.36
C PRO A 85 -1.71 26.76 -1.42
N LYS A 86 -2.38 27.33 -2.41
CA LYS A 86 -3.83 27.16 -2.55
C LYS A 86 -4.19 25.76 -2.98
N GLN A 87 -5.05 25.06 -2.22
CA GLN A 87 -5.54 23.74 -2.60
C GLN A 87 -6.75 23.84 -3.55
N SER A 88 -6.69 23.17 -4.70
CA SER A 88 -7.72 23.25 -5.76
C SER A 88 -8.86 22.25 -5.60
N PHE A 89 -8.94 21.56 -4.46
CA PHE A 89 -9.92 20.46 -4.24
C PHE A 89 -11.29 20.90 -3.74
N GLY A 90 -11.49 22.19 -3.55
CA GLY A 90 -12.71 22.77 -3.01
C GLY A 90 -12.42 23.73 -1.85
N ASN A 91 -13.43 24.00 -1.04
CA ASN A 91 -13.27 24.82 0.16
C ASN A 91 -12.61 23.99 1.26
N TYR A 92 -11.69 24.60 1.99
CA TYR A 92 -11.01 24.00 3.13
C TYR A 92 -10.89 25.02 4.27
N THR A 93 -10.76 24.53 5.48
CA THR A 93 -10.77 25.32 6.71
C THR A 93 -9.74 24.81 7.72
N VAL A 94 -9.59 25.48 8.83
CA VAL A 94 -8.76 25.03 9.94
C VAL A 94 -9.21 23.64 10.41
N GLY A 95 -8.25 22.72 10.51
CA GLY A 95 -8.48 21.30 10.80
C GLY A 95 -8.49 20.39 9.59
N ASP A 96 -8.56 20.93 8.37
CA ASP A 96 -8.45 20.14 7.15
C ASP A 96 -6.99 19.79 6.85
N ILE A 97 -6.80 18.74 6.00
CA ILE A 97 -5.47 18.28 5.62
C ILE A 97 -4.78 19.32 4.73
N LYS A 98 -3.56 19.66 5.13
CA LYS A 98 -2.65 20.44 4.32
C LYS A 98 -1.80 19.51 3.45
N TYR A 99 -1.78 19.73 2.14
CA TYR A 99 -0.98 18.97 1.20
C TYR A 99 0.23 19.76 0.70
N LYS A 100 1.29 19.04 0.36
CA LYS A 100 2.51 19.62 -0.19
C LYS A 100 2.32 20.02 -1.65
N ASP A 101 2.76 21.21 -1.97
CA ASP A 101 3.05 21.65 -3.32
C ASP A 101 4.42 21.09 -3.72
N LEU A 102 4.42 20.12 -4.64
CA LEU A 102 5.64 19.42 -5.04
C LEU A 102 6.36 20.08 -6.20
N ASN A 103 5.65 20.83 -7.04
CA ASN A 103 6.23 21.55 -8.17
C ASN A 103 6.63 23.00 -7.84
N GLY A 104 6.17 23.54 -6.71
CA GLY A 104 6.50 24.88 -6.23
C GLY A 104 5.76 26.02 -6.96
N ASP A 105 4.60 25.73 -7.56
CA ASP A 105 3.81 26.72 -8.29
C ASP A 105 2.81 27.49 -7.40
N ASN A 106 2.81 27.23 -6.09
CA ASN A 106 1.89 27.74 -5.07
C ASN A 106 0.43 27.30 -5.22
N VAL A 107 0.17 26.23 -5.96
CA VAL A 107 -1.17 25.66 -6.12
C VAL A 107 -1.10 24.14 -6.02
N VAL A 108 -1.65 23.57 -4.96
CA VAL A 108 -1.79 22.11 -4.85
C VAL A 108 -2.92 21.62 -5.75
N ASN A 109 -2.58 20.82 -6.75
CA ASN A 109 -3.49 20.33 -7.77
C ASN A 109 -3.07 18.94 -8.31
N GLY A 110 -3.61 18.50 -9.44
CA GLY A 110 -3.31 17.19 -10.03
C GLY A 110 -1.83 16.97 -10.39
N TYR A 111 -1.05 18.04 -10.54
CA TYR A 111 0.39 17.95 -10.82
C TYR A 111 1.24 17.63 -9.58
N ASP A 112 0.70 17.79 -8.36
CA ASP A 112 1.38 17.47 -7.10
C ASP A 112 1.16 16.03 -6.64
N ARG A 113 0.65 15.18 -7.50
CA ARG A 113 0.47 13.77 -7.17
C ARG A 113 1.78 13.02 -7.34
N THR A 114 2.06 12.17 -6.38
CA THR A 114 3.23 11.28 -6.39
C THR A 114 2.82 9.88 -5.95
N ILE A 115 3.71 8.92 -6.08
CA ILE A 115 3.50 7.58 -5.55
C ILE A 115 3.59 7.63 -4.03
N ILE A 116 2.53 7.13 -3.38
CA ILE A 116 2.41 7.11 -1.93
C ILE A 116 2.22 5.67 -1.43
N GLY A 117 2.88 5.34 -0.32
CA GLY A 117 2.78 4.02 0.29
C GLY A 117 3.39 2.90 -0.54
N ASN A 118 2.90 1.70 -0.29
CA ASN A 118 3.27 0.47 -1.00
C ASN A 118 2.22 0.15 -2.08
N PRO A 119 2.49 -0.78 -3.00
CA PRO A 119 1.49 -1.23 -3.96
C PRO A 119 0.29 -1.90 -3.26
N GLU A 120 -0.86 -1.95 -3.92
CA GLU A 120 -2.06 -2.62 -3.42
C GLU A 120 -1.91 -4.16 -3.37
N ILE A 121 -0.99 -4.71 -4.15
CA ILE A 121 -0.66 -6.14 -4.12
C ILE A 121 0.54 -6.34 -3.20
N PRO A 122 0.44 -7.19 -2.17
CA PRO A 122 1.54 -7.44 -1.24
C PRO A 122 2.79 -7.94 -1.97
N GLU A 123 3.95 -7.36 -1.65
CA GLU A 123 5.23 -7.90 -2.11
C GLU A 123 5.72 -9.06 -1.24
N ILE A 124 5.27 -9.13 0.00
CA ILE A 124 5.65 -10.19 0.94
C ILE A 124 4.39 -10.89 1.43
N ILE A 125 4.36 -12.21 1.28
CA ILE A 125 3.36 -13.08 1.86
C ILE A 125 4.09 -14.14 2.67
N TYR A 126 3.71 -14.34 3.91
CA TYR A 126 4.32 -15.35 4.76
C TYR A 126 3.28 -16.11 5.57
N GLY A 127 3.62 -17.34 5.88
CA GLY A 127 2.83 -18.17 6.76
C GLY A 127 3.73 -19.13 7.54
N PHE A 128 3.39 -19.38 8.78
CA PHE A 128 4.06 -20.40 9.59
C PHE A 128 3.09 -21.03 10.55
N GLY A 129 3.32 -22.30 10.83
CA GLY A 129 2.45 -23.03 11.71
C GLY A 129 3.10 -24.29 12.27
N GLY A 130 2.38 -24.91 13.17
CA GLY A 130 2.82 -26.15 13.76
C GLY A 130 1.65 -26.98 14.29
N THR A 131 1.87 -28.28 14.31
CA THR A 131 0.97 -29.26 14.92
C THR A 131 1.75 -30.08 15.92
N LEU A 132 1.26 -30.14 17.15
CA LEU A 132 1.78 -30.98 18.19
C LEU A 132 0.73 -32.05 18.54
N LYS A 133 1.06 -33.31 18.35
CA LYS A 133 0.21 -34.46 18.76
C LYS A 133 0.81 -35.15 19.98
N TYR A 134 -0.05 -35.43 20.91
CA TYR A 134 0.28 -36.24 22.07
C TYR A 134 -0.84 -37.26 22.32
N LYS A 135 -0.56 -38.57 22.07
CA LYS A 135 -1.54 -39.65 22.18
C LYS A 135 -2.82 -39.36 21.34
N LYS A 136 -3.94 -39.07 22.03
CA LYS A 136 -5.24 -38.76 21.42
C LYS A 136 -5.49 -37.24 21.26
N TRP A 137 -4.58 -36.41 21.72
CA TRP A 137 -4.69 -34.95 21.64
C TRP A 137 -3.87 -34.40 20.48
N ASP A 138 -4.41 -33.43 19.77
CA ASP A 138 -3.64 -32.61 18.83
C ASP A 138 -3.95 -31.13 19.01
N LEU A 139 -2.93 -30.33 18.84
CA LEU A 139 -3.00 -28.88 18.82
C LEU A 139 -2.32 -28.38 17.55
N SER A 140 -3.07 -27.61 16.75
CA SER A 140 -2.54 -26.98 15.55
C SER A 140 -2.71 -25.47 15.64
N LEU A 141 -1.64 -24.73 15.33
CA LEU A 141 -1.63 -23.27 15.22
C LEU A 141 -1.09 -22.90 13.85
N PHE A 142 -1.69 -21.89 13.25
CA PHE A 142 -1.23 -21.33 11.98
C PHE A 142 -1.34 -19.81 12.00
N PHE A 143 -0.28 -19.15 11.55
CA PHE A 143 -0.19 -17.70 11.39
C PHE A 143 0.09 -17.38 9.94
N GLN A 144 -0.57 -16.36 9.42
CA GLN A 144 -0.38 -15.86 8.07
C GLN A 144 -0.37 -14.34 8.11
N GLY A 145 0.46 -13.74 7.27
CA GLY A 145 0.53 -12.29 7.15
C GLY A 145 1.03 -11.86 5.79
N VAL A 146 0.83 -10.58 5.55
CA VAL A 146 1.33 -9.88 4.37
C VAL A 146 2.10 -8.64 4.82
N ALA A 147 3.06 -8.20 4.00
CA ALA A 147 3.79 -6.96 4.24
C ALA A 147 4.13 -6.28 2.91
N LYS A 148 4.58 -5.03 2.99
CA LYS A 148 4.78 -4.16 1.83
C LYS A 148 3.53 -4.09 0.96
N VAL A 149 2.42 -3.73 1.58
CA VAL A 149 1.11 -3.53 0.95
C VAL A 149 0.46 -2.31 1.55
N SER A 150 -0.26 -1.56 0.73
CA SER A 150 -1.13 -0.48 1.17
C SER A 150 -2.56 -0.78 0.75
N LEU A 151 -3.50 -0.53 1.65
CA LEU A 151 -4.91 -0.65 1.37
C LEU A 151 -5.54 0.74 1.30
N MET A 152 -6.14 1.06 0.15
CA MET A 152 -6.94 2.27 0.04
C MET A 152 -8.29 2.03 0.70
N MET A 153 -8.56 2.72 1.79
CA MET A 153 -9.85 2.67 2.48
C MET A 153 -10.79 3.68 1.81
N SER A 154 -11.42 3.28 0.70
CA SER A 154 -12.56 3.97 0.12
C SER A 154 -13.83 3.42 0.76
N ASP A 155 -14.80 4.22 1.15
CA ASP A 155 -16.12 3.81 1.65
C ASP A 155 -16.21 3.36 3.13
N ILE A 156 -15.12 3.39 3.89
CA ILE A 156 -15.21 3.15 5.34
C ILE A 156 -15.43 4.50 6.05
N HIS A 157 -16.69 4.76 6.40
CA HIS A 157 -17.08 5.93 7.20
C HIS A 157 -17.50 5.48 8.60
N PRO A 158 -16.60 5.48 9.59
CA PRO A 158 -16.98 5.08 10.94
C PRO A 158 -18.02 6.01 11.60
N PHE A 159 -18.28 7.19 11.01
CA PHE A 159 -19.16 8.21 11.59
C PHE A 159 -20.10 8.88 10.55
N SER A 160 -20.33 8.30 9.38
CA SER A 160 -21.29 8.88 8.42
C SER A 160 -22.71 8.43 8.76
N GLU A 161 -23.58 9.37 9.06
CA GLU A 161 -25.02 9.14 8.99
C GLU A 161 -25.40 8.81 7.53
N ALA A 162 -26.34 7.87 7.38
CA ALA A 162 -26.83 7.45 6.06
C ALA A 162 -27.30 8.67 5.25
N GLY A 163 -26.59 8.98 4.15
CA GLY A 163 -26.96 10.05 3.22
C GLY A 163 -25.88 11.07 2.90
N HIS A 164 -24.77 11.13 3.59
CA HIS A 164 -23.64 11.97 3.21
C HIS A 164 -22.66 11.21 2.30
N LYS A 165 -22.41 11.75 1.11
CA LYS A 165 -21.27 11.32 0.27
C LYS A 165 -19.99 11.72 1.01
N GLY A 166 -19.45 10.81 1.77
CA GLY A 166 -18.24 11.05 2.55
C GLY A 166 -17.02 11.19 1.67
N TYR A 167 -16.09 12.02 2.11
CA TYR A 167 -14.77 12.14 1.52
C TYR A 167 -13.90 10.96 1.99
N ASN A 168 -13.13 10.38 1.06
CA ASN A 168 -12.25 9.28 1.34
C ASN A 168 -11.13 9.72 2.27
N ILE A 169 -11.08 9.18 3.48
CA ILE A 169 -9.94 9.33 4.38
C ILE A 169 -9.00 8.17 4.11
N ALA A 170 -7.90 8.43 3.41
CA ALA A 170 -6.80 7.49 3.34
C ALA A 170 -6.05 7.54 4.66
N GLN A 171 -6.29 6.58 5.55
CA GLN A 171 -5.43 6.34 6.70
C GLN A 171 -4.36 5.34 6.31
N TYR A 172 -3.10 5.76 6.46
CA TYR A 172 -1.95 4.88 6.36
C TYR A 172 -1.74 4.20 7.72
N ILE A 173 -1.72 2.89 7.70
CA ILE A 173 -1.24 2.06 8.80
C ILE A 173 0.18 1.63 8.49
#